data_0a77df9be2357dcf2adecb36b42d95a1
#
_entry.id   0a77df9be2357dcf2adecb36b42d95a1
#
_cell.length_a   1.000
_cell.length_b   1.000
_cell.length_c   1.000
_cell.angle_alpha   90.00
_cell.angle_beta   90.00
_cell.angle_gamma   90.00
#
_symmetry.space_group_name_H-M   'P 1'
#
loop_
_entity.id
_entity.type
_entity.pdbx_description
1 polymer ?
#
loop_
_entity_poly.entity_id
_entity_poly.type
_entity_poly.pdbx_seq_one_letter_code
_entity_poly.pdbx_strand_id
1 'polypeptide(L)'
;HQFKTPKGDCYLSLENPNMIGNARNVAIKRLWISCLSEALSEAYSGAEMAGIYFRVYGHQGGMTLHTSGFSDRQLMLCEEILSFIQKLNIKPATFAAVKEKVASSLKNTLLNKPINQLFADVNILLQENTFSQGSILAEVETLTLRELHQQARTYFEKIHIEGLAVGNWSVAQIESFHSKVVDCFKDMNKVLKSSRNIALISRQKLCIQHRQSHKEHAIVLYFQAPSNSNQNRGLYIAIEKLLSPIVFDELRNKRNLGYLVGCGYFPVNKRPGLALYVQSPSHASNNLYTAMTE
;
A
#
# COMPACT_ATOMS: atom_id res chain seq x y z
N HIS A 1 -11.56 -18.71 -25.57
CA HIS A 1 -11.81 -17.83 -24.43
C HIS A 1 -13.09 -18.24 -23.71
N GLN A 2 -12.99 -18.55 -22.41
CA GLN A 2 -14.12 -18.97 -21.58
C GLN A 2 -15.13 -17.81 -21.37
N PHE A 3 -14.63 -16.60 -21.27
CA PHE A 3 -15.43 -15.40 -21.13
C PHE A 3 -15.30 -14.54 -22.40
N LYS A 4 -16.36 -14.40 -23.17
CA LYS A 4 -16.39 -13.63 -24.42
C LYS A 4 -16.44 -12.09 -24.17
N THR A 5 -15.74 -11.62 -23.18
CA THR A 5 -15.70 -10.19 -22.79
C THR A 5 -14.47 -9.55 -23.40
N PRO A 6 -14.56 -8.48 -24.21
CA PRO A 6 -13.43 -7.85 -24.87
C PRO A 6 -12.63 -6.94 -23.92
N LYS A 7 -12.48 -7.35 -22.67
CA LYS A 7 -11.83 -6.60 -21.59
C LYS A 7 -10.80 -7.45 -20.87
N GLY A 8 -9.87 -6.79 -20.21
CA GLY A 8 -8.89 -7.43 -19.37
C GLY A 8 -8.27 -6.47 -18.36
N ASP A 9 -7.50 -7.05 -17.45
CA ASP A 9 -6.68 -6.37 -16.46
C ASP A 9 -5.25 -6.87 -16.56
N CYS A 10 -4.30 -5.96 -16.69
CA CYS A 10 -2.88 -6.26 -16.72
C CYS A 10 -2.19 -5.53 -15.58
N TYR A 11 -1.48 -6.29 -14.73
CA TYR A 11 -0.69 -5.79 -13.63
C TYR A 11 0.77 -6.09 -13.88
N LEU A 12 1.62 -5.08 -13.77
CA LEU A 12 3.07 -5.20 -13.80
C LEU A 12 3.64 -4.62 -12.52
N SER A 13 4.12 -5.49 -11.64
CA SER A 13 4.82 -5.10 -10.41
C SER A 13 6.30 -4.96 -10.70
N LEU A 14 6.85 -3.80 -10.41
CA LEU A 14 8.25 -3.44 -10.55
C LEU A 14 8.82 -3.23 -9.14
N GLU A 15 9.59 -4.18 -8.64
CA GLU A 15 10.15 -4.13 -7.28
C GLU A 15 11.65 -3.83 -7.31
N ASN A 16 12.09 -2.92 -6.43
CA ASN A 16 13.50 -2.61 -6.25
C ASN A 16 13.83 -2.60 -4.74
N PRO A 17 14.70 -3.50 -4.27
CA PRO A 17 15.07 -3.59 -2.86
C PRO A 17 15.77 -2.32 -2.33
N ASN A 18 16.40 -1.52 -3.19
CA ASN A 18 17.07 -0.28 -2.78
C ASN A 18 16.10 0.86 -2.43
N MET A 19 14.82 0.72 -2.80
CA MET A 19 13.80 1.77 -2.61
C MET A 19 12.88 1.51 -1.42
N ILE A 20 13.29 0.65 -0.49
CA ILE A 20 12.43 0.26 0.64
C ILE A 20 13.12 0.39 2.01
N GLY A 21 14.44 0.48 2.08
CA GLY A 21 15.22 0.29 3.32
C GLY A 21 15.14 1.40 4.35
N ASN A 22 14.65 2.60 4.02
CA ASN A 22 14.52 3.73 4.94
C ASN A 22 13.42 4.70 4.52
N ALA A 23 13.05 5.63 5.43
CA ALA A 23 12.00 6.62 5.19
C ALA A 23 12.30 7.54 3.99
N ARG A 24 13.58 7.88 3.76
CA ARG A 24 14.02 8.70 2.62
C ARG A 24 13.70 8.04 1.29
N ASN A 25 14.04 6.78 1.15
CA ASN A 25 13.75 6.00 -0.07
C ASN A 25 12.24 5.89 -0.31
N VAL A 26 11.45 5.68 0.73
CA VAL A 26 9.98 5.64 0.63
C VAL A 26 9.42 7.01 0.22
N ALA A 27 9.96 8.11 0.75
CA ALA A 27 9.58 9.46 0.36
C ALA A 27 9.92 9.76 -1.11
N ILE A 28 11.11 9.39 -1.56
CA ILE A 28 11.55 9.52 -2.96
C ILE A 28 10.62 8.72 -3.87
N LYS A 29 10.38 7.43 -3.55
CA LYS A 29 9.45 6.57 -4.30
C LYS A 29 8.06 7.21 -4.40
N ARG A 30 7.51 7.72 -3.30
CA ARG A 30 6.20 8.35 -3.26
C ARG A 30 6.12 9.58 -4.15
N LEU A 31 7.11 10.48 -4.05
CA LEU A 31 7.17 11.67 -4.91
C LEU A 31 7.34 11.30 -6.37
N TRP A 32 8.22 10.36 -6.68
CA TRP A 32 8.47 9.93 -8.06
C TRP A 32 7.22 9.32 -8.70
N ILE A 33 6.51 8.41 -8.01
CA ILE A 33 5.26 7.82 -8.49
C ILE A 33 4.18 8.90 -8.68
N SER A 34 4.11 9.89 -7.78
CA SER A 34 3.14 10.98 -7.91
C SER A 34 3.45 11.88 -9.10
N CYS A 35 4.72 12.20 -9.35
CA CYS A 35 5.14 12.95 -10.54
C CYS A 35 4.90 12.14 -11.83
N LEU A 36 5.18 10.84 -11.79
CA LEU A 36 4.91 9.93 -12.91
C LEU A 36 3.41 9.87 -13.21
N SER A 37 2.56 9.75 -12.20
CA SER A 37 1.11 9.70 -12.40
C SER A 37 0.57 10.97 -13.05
N GLU A 38 1.07 12.14 -12.65
CA GLU A 38 0.71 13.41 -13.26
C GLU A 38 1.14 13.47 -14.73
N ALA A 39 2.39 13.08 -15.03
CA ALA A 39 2.92 13.07 -16.38
C ALA A 39 2.21 12.06 -17.30
N LEU A 40 1.83 10.89 -16.78
CA LEU A 40 1.06 9.89 -17.54
C LEU A 40 -0.36 10.37 -17.82
N SER A 41 -1.02 11.01 -16.86
CA SER A 41 -2.36 11.57 -17.05
C SER A 41 -2.37 12.65 -18.12
N GLU A 42 -1.32 13.48 -18.20
CA GLU A 42 -1.15 14.48 -19.27
C GLU A 42 -0.91 13.80 -20.62
N ALA A 43 -0.02 12.80 -20.69
CA ALA A 43 0.40 12.17 -21.94
C ALA A 43 -0.64 11.20 -22.53
N TYR A 44 -1.41 10.51 -21.70
CA TYR A 44 -2.26 9.39 -22.11
C TYR A 44 -3.75 9.58 -21.77
N SER A 45 -4.21 10.81 -21.54
CA SER A 45 -5.64 11.12 -21.28
C SER A 45 -6.58 10.56 -22.34
N GLY A 46 -6.15 10.49 -23.61
CA GLY A 46 -6.91 9.90 -24.71
C GLY A 46 -7.18 8.39 -24.56
N ALA A 47 -6.33 7.66 -23.83
CA ALA A 47 -6.54 6.22 -23.60
C ALA A 47 -7.78 5.99 -22.70
N GLU A 48 -7.98 6.81 -21.68
CA GLU A 48 -9.16 6.73 -20.81
C GLU A 48 -10.45 7.04 -21.58
N MET A 49 -10.41 8.02 -22.46
CA MET A 49 -11.54 8.32 -23.36
C MET A 49 -11.86 7.15 -24.31
N ALA A 50 -10.85 6.37 -24.68
CA ALA A 50 -10.99 5.15 -25.48
C ALA A 50 -11.40 3.91 -24.66
N GLY A 51 -11.63 4.05 -23.35
CA GLY A 51 -12.06 2.98 -22.45
C GLY A 51 -10.93 2.07 -21.96
N ILE A 52 -9.68 2.55 -21.99
CA ILE A 52 -8.52 1.88 -21.41
C ILE A 52 -8.01 2.74 -20.26
N TYR A 53 -8.18 2.27 -19.05
CA TYR A 53 -7.75 2.94 -17.82
C TYR A 53 -6.36 2.46 -17.41
N PHE A 54 -5.58 3.35 -16.84
CA PHE A 54 -4.27 3.02 -16.29
C PHE A 54 -4.04 3.77 -14.97
N ARG A 55 -3.24 3.17 -14.11
CA ARG A 55 -2.75 3.82 -12.89
C ARG A 55 -1.41 3.25 -12.47
N VAL A 56 -0.59 4.09 -11.88
CA VAL A 56 0.63 3.68 -11.20
C VAL A 56 0.48 3.96 -9.71
N TYR A 57 0.76 2.97 -8.88
CA TYR A 57 0.70 3.11 -7.42
C TYR A 57 1.84 2.39 -6.73
N GLY A 58 2.26 2.96 -5.59
CA GLY A 58 3.32 2.40 -4.77
C GLY A 58 2.81 1.29 -3.85
N HIS A 59 3.66 0.30 -3.62
CA HIS A 59 3.48 -0.71 -2.59
C HIS A 59 4.80 -0.92 -1.83
N GLN A 60 4.82 -1.80 -0.84
CA GLN A 60 5.99 -1.99 0.04
C GLN A 60 7.27 -2.30 -0.75
N GLY A 61 7.24 -3.22 -1.73
CA GLY A 61 8.42 -3.63 -2.50
C GLY A 61 8.80 -2.70 -3.67
N GLY A 62 7.90 -1.82 -4.12
CA GLY A 62 8.12 -1.02 -5.32
C GLY A 62 6.88 -0.29 -5.80
N MET A 63 6.55 -0.47 -7.07
CA MET A 63 5.36 0.08 -7.71
C MET A 63 4.67 -0.94 -8.61
N THR A 64 3.39 -0.70 -8.89
CA THR A 64 2.60 -1.47 -9.87
C THR A 64 2.04 -0.52 -10.93
N LEU A 65 2.25 -0.86 -12.19
CA LEU A 65 1.45 -0.37 -13.30
C LEU A 65 0.25 -1.30 -13.46
N HIS A 66 -0.94 -0.77 -13.36
CA HIS A 66 -2.19 -1.49 -13.63
C HIS A 66 -2.91 -0.83 -14.79
N THR A 67 -3.30 -1.63 -15.77
CA THR A 67 -4.19 -1.20 -16.84
C THR A 67 -5.43 -2.08 -16.85
N SER A 68 -6.59 -1.49 -17.20
CA SER A 68 -7.88 -2.18 -17.27
C SER A 68 -8.75 -1.61 -18.38
N GLY A 69 -9.69 -2.38 -18.87
CA GLY A 69 -10.62 -1.95 -19.93
C GLY A 69 -10.54 -2.78 -21.19
N PHE A 70 -10.73 -2.17 -22.37
CA PHE A 70 -10.69 -2.90 -23.65
C PHE A 70 -9.31 -3.49 -23.94
N SER A 71 -9.26 -4.81 -24.19
CA SER A 71 -8.02 -5.58 -24.30
C SER A 71 -7.22 -5.34 -25.60
N ASP A 72 -7.86 -4.82 -26.63
CA ASP A 72 -7.28 -4.74 -27.98
C ASP A 72 -5.93 -3.96 -28.04
N ARG A 73 -5.88 -2.77 -27.43
CA ARG A 73 -4.67 -1.94 -27.42
C ARG A 73 -4.00 -1.82 -26.03
N GLN A 74 -4.49 -2.56 -25.06
CA GLN A 74 -4.09 -2.40 -23.68
C GLN A 74 -2.62 -2.81 -23.44
N LEU A 75 -2.16 -3.92 -24.02
CA LEU A 75 -0.77 -4.36 -23.89
C LEU A 75 0.20 -3.39 -24.58
N MET A 76 -0.20 -2.80 -25.71
CA MET A 76 0.58 -1.77 -26.40
C MET A 76 0.71 -0.52 -25.52
N LEU A 77 -0.36 -0.08 -24.88
CA LEU A 77 -0.32 1.04 -23.93
C LEU A 77 0.63 0.73 -22.75
N CYS A 78 0.62 -0.51 -22.24
CA CYS A 78 1.59 -0.91 -21.21
C CYS A 78 3.04 -0.75 -21.68
N GLU A 79 3.36 -1.19 -22.91
CA GLU A 79 4.69 -1.06 -23.50
C GLU A 79 5.11 0.41 -23.65
N GLU A 80 4.21 1.26 -24.13
CA GLU A 80 4.44 2.70 -24.27
C GLU A 80 4.67 3.36 -22.91
N ILE A 81 3.85 3.04 -21.90
CA ILE A 81 4.02 3.55 -20.52
C ILE A 81 5.36 3.10 -19.94
N LEU A 82 5.79 1.85 -20.14
CA LEU A 82 7.10 1.39 -19.67
C LEU A 82 8.25 2.16 -20.31
N SER A 83 8.17 2.41 -21.61
CA SER A 83 9.15 3.23 -22.33
C SER A 83 9.13 4.68 -21.85
N PHE A 84 7.96 5.23 -21.57
CA PHE A 84 7.79 6.59 -21.04
C PHE A 84 8.42 6.72 -19.65
N ILE A 85 8.19 5.75 -18.77
CA ILE A 85 8.74 5.70 -17.41
C ILE A 85 10.26 5.81 -17.41
N GLN A 86 10.94 5.08 -18.30
CA GLN A 86 12.40 5.09 -18.40
C GLN A 86 12.98 6.44 -18.89
N LYS A 87 12.21 7.17 -19.69
CA LYS A 87 12.62 8.45 -20.28
C LYS A 87 12.09 9.67 -19.52
N LEU A 88 11.35 9.46 -18.43
CA LEU A 88 10.68 10.52 -17.70
C LEU A 88 11.68 11.54 -17.16
N ASN A 89 11.53 12.78 -17.60
CA ASN A 89 12.25 13.94 -17.06
C ASN A 89 11.25 14.87 -16.38
N ILE A 90 11.30 14.94 -15.06
CA ILE A 90 10.37 15.72 -14.24
C ILE A 90 10.78 17.19 -14.28
N LYS A 91 9.86 18.06 -14.70
CA LYS A 91 10.08 19.52 -14.73
C LYS A 91 10.07 20.10 -13.30
N PRO A 92 10.85 21.18 -13.03
CA PRO A 92 10.88 21.81 -11.71
C PRO A 92 9.52 22.27 -11.19
N ALA A 93 8.66 22.79 -12.06
CA ALA A 93 7.31 23.23 -11.70
C ALA A 93 6.42 22.05 -11.26
N THR A 94 6.45 20.95 -12.01
CA THR A 94 5.71 19.71 -11.68
C THR A 94 6.20 19.14 -10.36
N PHE A 95 7.53 19.08 -10.15
CA PHE A 95 8.10 18.62 -8.89
C PHE A 95 7.62 19.45 -7.70
N ALA A 96 7.67 20.79 -7.81
CA ALA A 96 7.25 21.68 -6.72
C ALA A 96 5.77 21.49 -6.36
N ALA A 97 4.89 21.49 -7.35
CA ALA A 97 3.45 21.29 -7.15
C ALA A 97 3.11 19.90 -6.54
N VAL A 98 3.73 18.84 -7.07
CA VAL A 98 3.52 17.48 -6.56
C VAL A 98 4.08 17.33 -5.13
N LYS A 99 5.25 17.91 -4.85
CA LYS A 99 5.84 17.87 -3.51
C LYS A 99 4.92 18.53 -2.48
N GLU A 100 4.35 19.69 -2.78
CA GLU A 100 3.38 20.37 -1.94
C GLU A 100 2.12 19.55 -1.71
N LYS A 101 1.56 18.97 -2.79
CA LYS A 101 0.38 18.09 -2.75
C LYS A 101 0.64 16.85 -1.86
N VAL A 102 1.78 16.20 -2.01
CA VAL A 102 2.17 15.03 -1.21
C VAL A 102 2.38 15.41 0.25
N ALA A 103 3.08 16.52 0.54
CA ALA A 103 3.30 17.01 1.90
C ALA A 103 1.97 17.35 2.59
N SER A 104 1.06 18.03 1.91
CA SER A 104 -0.28 18.37 2.42
C SER A 104 -1.11 17.11 2.69
N SER A 105 -1.07 16.11 1.80
CA SER A 105 -1.74 14.82 2.01
C SER A 105 -1.20 14.08 3.23
N LEU A 106 0.13 14.10 3.45
CA LEU A 106 0.76 13.51 4.63
C LEU A 106 0.36 14.23 5.91
N LYS A 107 0.36 15.57 5.91
CA LYS A 107 -0.11 16.39 7.05
C LYS A 107 -1.56 16.07 7.41
N ASN A 108 -2.44 15.97 6.41
CA ASN A 108 -3.83 15.60 6.63
C ASN A 108 -3.97 14.18 7.21
N THR A 109 -3.11 13.25 6.80
CA THR A 109 -3.11 11.88 7.35
C THR A 109 -2.73 11.86 8.84
N LEU A 110 -1.84 12.74 9.28
CA LEU A 110 -1.48 12.88 10.70
C LEU A 110 -2.62 13.45 11.55
N LEU A 111 -3.62 14.08 10.93
CA LEU A 111 -4.83 14.58 11.60
C LEU A 111 -5.98 13.55 11.61
N ASN A 112 -5.76 12.35 11.10
CA ASN A 112 -6.75 11.29 11.10
C ASN A 112 -7.16 10.91 12.53
N LYS A 113 -8.35 10.29 12.64
CA LYS A 113 -8.89 9.78 13.91
C LYS A 113 -7.87 8.88 14.61
N PRO A 114 -7.81 8.89 15.95
CA PRO A 114 -6.90 8.08 16.75
C PRO A 114 -6.86 6.61 16.33
N ILE A 115 -8.01 6.01 16.07
CA ILE A 115 -8.11 4.61 15.67
C ILE A 115 -7.34 4.31 14.36
N ASN A 116 -7.40 5.20 13.37
CA ASN A 116 -6.71 5.01 12.10
C ASN A 116 -5.19 5.08 12.26
N GLN A 117 -4.73 5.95 13.17
CA GLN A 117 -3.31 6.06 13.50
C GLN A 117 -2.81 4.81 14.22
N LEU A 118 -3.59 4.25 15.15
CA LEU A 118 -3.24 3.00 15.83
C LEU A 118 -3.16 1.81 14.86
N PHE A 119 -4.05 1.71 13.87
CA PHE A 119 -3.93 0.69 12.83
C PHE A 119 -2.69 0.89 11.95
N ALA A 120 -2.31 2.14 11.67
CA ALA A 120 -1.05 2.42 10.98
C ALA A 120 0.16 2.01 11.85
N ASP A 121 0.13 2.30 13.15
CA ASP A 121 1.18 1.89 14.09
C ASP A 121 1.33 0.37 14.17
N VAL A 122 0.23 -0.39 14.17
CA VAL A 122 0.29 -1.87 14.11
C VAL A 122 1.06 -2.33 12.86
N ASN A 123 0.82 -1.71 11.71
CA ASN A 123 1.56 -2.04 10.49
C ASN A 123 3.04 -1.65 10.60
N ILE A 124 3.35 -0.47 11.14
CA ILE A 124 4.75 0.01 11.31
C ILE A 124 5.54 -0.91 12.24
N LEU A 125 4.90 -1.39 13.30
CA LEU A 125 5.53 -2.26 14.28
C LEU A 125 5.78 -3.68 13.77
N LEU A 126 4.90 -4.16 12.91
CA LEU A 126 4.92 -5.55 12.47
C LEU A 126 5.55 -5.75 11.10
N GLN A 127 5.60 -4.73 10.26
CA GLN A 127 6.15 -4.84 8.91
C GLN A 127 7.53 -4.21 8.83
N GLU A 128 8.49 -4.98 8.35
CA GLU A 128 9.79 -4.46 7.97
C GLU A 128 9.65 -3.38 6.88
N ASN A 129 10.51 -2.38 6.90
CA ASN A 129 10.55 -1.29 5.91
C ASN A 129 9.24 -0.49 5.79
N THR A 130 8.50 -0.39 6.90
CA THR A 130 7.32 0.48 7.01
C THR A 130 7.61 1.62 7.97
N PHE A 131 7.34 2.84 7.55
CA PHE A 131 7.72 4.06 8.27
C PHE A 131 6.49 4.92 8.57
N SER A 132 6.58 5.71 9.66
CA SER A 132 5.50 6.61 10.03
C SER A 132 5.28 7.71 8.98
N GLN A 133 4.04 8.18 8.86
CA GLN A 133 3.72 9.29 7.96
C GLN A 133 4.49 10.55 8.32
N GLY A 134 4.76 10.78 9.62
CA GLY A 134 5.58 11.88 10.10
C GLY A 134 7.03 11.78 9.65
N SER A 135 7.64 10.58 9.74
CA SER A 135 9.00 10.36 9.23
C SER A 135 9.09 10.54 7.72
N ILE A 136 8.08 10.05 6.98
CA ILE A 136 8.04 10.23 5.52
C ILE A 136 7.84 11.72 5.17
N LEU A 137 7.00 12.45 5.89
CA LEU A 137 6.78 13.89 5.70
C LEU A 137 8.07 14.69 5.88
N ALA A 138 8.79 14.44 6.97
CA ALA A 138 10.05 15.11 7.25
C ALA A 138 11.07 14.93 6.10
N GLU A 139 11.11 13.74 5.52
CA GLU A 139 11.95 13.44 4.35
C GLU A 139 11.44 14.14 3.09
N VAL A 140 10.13 14.13 2.83
CA VAL A 140 9.52 14.81 1.67
C VAL A 140 9.84 16.31 1.70
N GLU A 141 9.75 16.96 2.85
CA GLU A 141 9.98 18.40 2.98
C GLU A 141 11.42 18.81 2.62
N THR A 142 12.40 17.95 2.81
CA THR A 142 13.82 18.21 2.52
C THR A 142 14.27 17.74 1.14
N LEU A 143 13.49 16.90 0.44
CA LEU A 143 13.86 16.34 -0.85
C LEU A 143 14.00 17.40 -1.94
N THR A 144 15.03 17.23 -2.78
CA THR A 144 15.32 18.07 -3.95
C THR A 144 15.03 17.33 -5.25
N LEU A 145 14.77 18.08 -6.32
CA LEU A 145 14.58 17.51 -7.66
C LEU A 145 15.83 16.77 -8.15
N ARG A 146 17.02 17.24 -7.80
CA ARG A 146 18.30 16.59 -8.15
C ARG A 146 18.38 15.18 -7.56
N GLU A 147 18.05 15.04 -6.30
CA GLU A 147 18.01 13.72 -5.62
C GLU A 147 16.95 12.81 -6.23
N LEU A 148 15.76 13.37 -6.53
CA LEU A 148 14.71 12.58 -7.19
C LEU A 148 15.18 12.02 -8.53
N HIS A 149 15.82 12.83 -9.38
CA HIS A 149 16.37 12.38 -10.66
C HIS A 149 17.49 11.36 -10.50
N GLN A 150 18.38 11.55 -9.52
CA GLN A 150 19.47 10.61 -9.25
C GLN A 150 18.92 9.24 -8.85
N GLN A 151 17.97 9.21 -7.92
CA GLN A 151 17.37 7.96 -7.45
C GLN A 151 16.46 7.31 -8.50
N ALA A 152 15.77 8.09 -9.32
CA ALA A 152 14.96 7.55 -10.43
C ALA A 152 15.83 6.78 -11.44
N ARG A 153 17.05 7.22 -11.70
CA ARG A 153 17.99 6.48 -12.56
C ARG A 153 18.41 5.15 -11.94
N THR A 154 18.71 5.13 -10.64
CA THR A 154 19.13 3.91 -9.93
C THR A 154 17.97 2.96 -9.65
N TYR A 155 16.71 3.44 -9.75
CA TYR A 155 15.53 2.61 -9.50
C TYR A 155 15.50 1.37 -10.41
N PHE A 156 15.85 1.54 -11.68
CA PHE A 156 15.80 0.48 -12.68
C PHE A 156 17.10 -0.33 -12.80
N GLU A 157 18.16 0.03 -12.09
CA GLU A 157 19.43 -0.73 -12.14
C GLU A 157 19.30 -2.14 -11.59
N LYS A 158 18.42 -2.32 -10.59
CA LYS A 158 18.15 -3.62 -9.94
C LYS A 158 16.66 -3.79 -9.79
N ILE A 159 16.08 -4.65 -10.60
CA ILE A 159 14.62 -4.79 -10.64
C ILE A 159 14.16 -6.25 -10.65
N HIS A 160 13.09 -6.50 -9.92
CA HIS A 160 12.28 -7.71 -10.02
C HIS A 160 10.94 -7.36 -10.64
N ILE A 161 10.53 -8.12 -11.66
CA ILE A 161 9.27 -7.88 -12.38
C ILE A 161 8.37 -9.08 -12.23
N GLU A 162 7.13 -8.83 -11.80
CA GLU A 162 6.04 -9.81 -11.83
C GLU A 162 4.90 -9.26 -12.67
N GLY A 163 4.35 -10.08 -13.57
CA GLY A 163 3.20 -9.75 -14.38
C GLY A 163 2.02 -10.67 -14.13
N LEU A 164 0.82 -10.11 -14.12
CA LEU A 164 -0.44 -10.82 -14.13
C LEU A 164 -1.35 -10.21 -15.17
N ALA A 165 -1.80 -11.01 -16.14
CA ALA A 165 -2.79 -10.62 -17.12
C ALA A 165 -4.01 -11.53 -17.01
N VAL A 166 -5.18 -10.93 -16.86
CA VAL A 166 -6.46 -11.65 -16.76
C VAL A 166 -7.46 -11.03 -17.72
N GLY A 167 -7.97 -11.82 -18.67
CA GLY A 167 -8.97 -11.33 -19.60
C GLY A 167 -8.84 -11.90 -21.00
N ASN A 168 -9.13 -11.09 -22.00
CA ASN A 168 -9.31 -11.52 -23.40
C ASN A 168 -7.99 -11.47 -24.20
N TRP A 169 -6.99 -12.21 -23.77
CA TRP A 169 -5.75 -12.42 -24.52
C TRP A 169 -5.45 -13.90 -24.72
N SER A 170 -4.83 -14.23 -25.83
CA SER A 170 -4.26 -15.55 -26.06
C SER A 170 -2.92 -15.69 -25.33
N VAL A 171 -2.50 -16.94 -25.07
CA VAL A 171 -1.18 -17.22 -24.50
C VAL A 171 -0.07 -16.60 -25.37
N ALA A 172 -0.15 -16.72 -26.69
CA ALA A 172 0.85 -16.16 -27.60
C ALA A 172 0.96 -14.62 -27.51
N GLN A 173 -0.17 -13.91 -27.30
CA GLN A 173 -0.13 -12.45 -27.09
C GLN A 173 0.58 -12.09 -25.78
N ILE A 174 0.34 -12.83 -24.70
CA ILE A 174 0.99 -12.60 -23.41
C ILE A 174 2.47 -12.96 -23.47
N GLU A 175 2.86 -14.05 -24.16
CA GLU A 175 4.27 -14.41 -24.36
C GLU A 175 5.03 -13.35 -25.18
N SER A 176 4.40 -12.83 -26.24
CA SER A 176 4.96 -11.71 -27.00
C SER A 176 5.13 -10.46 -26.15
N PHE A 177 4.11 -10.10 -25.36
CA PHE A 177 4.17 -8.99 -24.43
C PHE A 177 5.25 -9.19 -23.36
N HIS A 178 5.35 -10.38 -22.77
CA HIS A 178 6.40 -10.72 -21.82
C HIS A 178 7.80 -10.50 -22.43
N SER A 179 8.04 -10.97 -23.65
CA SER A 179 9.32 -10.78 -24.34
C SER A 179 9.66 -9.29 -24.49
N LYS A 180 8.69 -8.46 -24.86
CA LYS A 180 8.88 -7.00 -24.97
C LYS A 180 9.16 -6.34 -23.61
N VAL A 181 8.48 -6.77 -22.55
CA VAL A 181 8.76 -6.29 -21.19
C VAL A 181 10.18 -6.66 -20.77
N VAL A 182 10.62 -7.89 -21.06
CA VAL A 182 12.00 -8.33 -20.78
C VAL A 182 13.01 -7.49 -21.57
N ASP A 183 12.73 -7.21 -22.84
CA ASP A 183 13.60 -6.38 -23.70
C ASP A 183 13.70 -4.93 -23.21
N CYS A 184 12.61 -4.36 -22.69
CA CYS A 184 12.64 -3.03 -22.07
C CYS A 184 13.63 -2.94 -20.88
N PHE A 185 13.85 -4.06 -20.19
CA PHE A 185 14.69 -4.14 -18.99
C PHE A 185 15.93 -5.03 -19.15
N LYS A 186 16.36 -5.30 -20.39
CA LYS A 186 17.46 -6.23 -20.70
C LYS A 186 18.81 -5.83 -20.10
N ASP A 187 19.07 -4.53 -19.99
CA ASP A 187 20.33 -3.97 -19.50
C ASP A 187 20.37 -3.82 -17.96
N MET A 188 19.32 -4.29 -17.30
CA MET A 188 19.16 -4.16 -15.85
C MET A 188 19.50 -5.45 -15.11
N ASN A 189 20.04 -5.32 -13.90
CA ASN A 189 20.33 -6.46 -13.06
C ASN A 189 19.04 -7.06 -12.48
N LYS A 190 18.77 -8.31 -12.80
CA LYS A 190 17.65 -9.05 -12.22
C LYS A 190 17.96 -9.36 -10.76
N VAL A 191 17.02 -9.06 -9.87
CA VAL A 191 17.12 -9.36 -8.44
C VAL A 191 15.96 -10.25 -8.01
N LEU A 192 16.13 -10.92 -6.88
CA LEU A 192 15.05 -11.67 -6.27
C LEU A 192 14.01 -10.71 -5.70
N LYS A 193 12.78 -11.19 -5.64
CA LYS A 193 11.67 -10.48 -4.99
C LYS A 193 12.03 -10.08 -3.57
N SER A 194 11.73 -8.85 -3.21
CA SER A 194 11.95 -8.35 -1.85
C SER A 194 11.16 -9.19 -0.84
N SER A 195 11.84 -9.66 0.20
CA SER A 195 11.16 -10.33 1.31
C SER A 195 10.29 -9.31 2.04
N ARG A 196 9.07 -9.71 2.37
CA ARG A 196 8.14 -8.90 3.17
C ARG A 196 8.07 -9.51 4.56
N ASN A 197 9.12 -9.30 5.33
CA ASN A 197 9.24 -9.86 6.67
C ASN A 197 8.24 -9.20 7.62
N ILE A 198 7.81 -10.00 8.59
CA ILE A 198 6.90 -9.58 9.65
C ILE A 198 7.53 -9.92 10.99
N ALA A 199 7.49 -8.97 11.92
CA ALA A 199 7.83 -9.26 13.29
C ALA A 199 6.82 -10.26 13.88
N LEU A 200 7.33 -11.29 14.53
CA LEU A 200 6.49 -12.26 15.22
C LEU A 200 6.27 -11.77 16.65
N ILE A 201 5.00 -11.56 16.99
CA ILE A 201 4.61 -11.34 18.37
C ILE A 201 4.72 -12.70 19.05
N SER A 202 5.83 -12.90 19.79
CA SER A 202 5.97 -14.05 20.66
C SER A 202 4.95 -13.96 21.82
N ARG A 203 4.88 -14.97 22.70
CA ARG A 203 3.92 -15.04 23.83
C ARG A 203 3.96 -13.84 24.80
N GLN A 204 4.72 -12.80 24.46
CA GLN A 204 4.83 -11.57 25.23
C GLN A 204 3.75 -10.56 24.79
N LYS A 205 3.21 -9.86 25.77
CA LYS A 205 2.32 -8.73 25.53
C LYS A 205 3.16 -7.50 25.23
N LEU A 206 2.98 -6.92 24.06
CA LEU A 206 3.57 -5.65 23.69
C LEU A 206 2.52 -4.55 23.86
N CYS A 207 2.81 -3.55 24.69
CA CYS A 207 1.95 -2.40 24.89
C CYS A 207 2.67 -1.14 24.40
N ILE A 208 2.05 -0.41 23.48
CA ILE A 208 2.59 0.82 22.92
C ILE A 208 1.59 1.93 23.12
N GLN A 209 2.07 3.08 23.59
CA GLN A 209 1.27 4.27 23.78
C GLN A 209 1.66 5.32 22.74
N HIS A 210 0.67 5.78 22.01
CA HIS A 210 0.81 6.89 21.08
C HIS A 210 0.15 8.14 21.66
N ARG A 211 0.93 9.21 21.89
CA ARG A 211 0.39 10.49 22.36
C ARG A 211 -0.01 11.33 21.15
N GLN A 212 -1.24 11.81 21.18
CA GLN A 212 -1.81 12.66 20.13
C GLN A 212 -2.44 13.92 20.72
N SER A 213 -2.60 14.93 19.88
CA SER A 213 -3.36 16.15 20.22
C SER A 213 -4.88 15.97 20.11
N HIS A 214 -5.37 14.82 19.64
CA HIS A 214 -6.80 14.56 19.50
C HIS A 214 -7.48 14.40 20.86
N LYS A 215 -8.70 14.93 21.00
CA LYS A 215 -9.45 14.90 22.27
C LYS A 215 -9.98 13.52 22.64
N GLU A 216 -10.15 12.63 21.67
CA GLU A 216 -10.68 11.29 21.90
C GLU A 216 -9.57 10.28 22.17
N HIS A 217 -9.91 9.25 22.91
CA HIS A 217 -9.04 8.12 23.20
C HIS A 217 -9.40 6.92 22.35
N ALA A 218 -8.41 6.11 21.99
CA ALA A 218 -8.64 4.87 21.26
C ALA A 218 -7.73 3.75 21.74
N ILE A 219 -8.16 2.52 21.55
CA ILE A 219 -7.38 1.31 21.78
C ILE A 219 -7.59 0.34 20.62
N VAL A 220 -6.50 -0.34 20.24
CA VAL A 220 -6.50 -1.50 19.38
C VAL A 220 -5.80 -2.65 20.12
N LEU A 221 -6.50 -3.76 20.30
CA LEU A 221 -5.93 -5.03 20.73
C LEU A 221 -5.74 -5.88 19.50
N TYR A 222 -4.49 -6.22 19.18
CA TYR A 222 -4.15 -6.99 18.00
C TYR A 222 -3.61 -8.37 18.36
N PHE A 223 -4.19 -9.41 17.75
CA PHE A 223 -3.84 -10.81 17.95
C PHE A 223 -3.31 -11.40 16.64
N GLN A 224 -2.02 -11.69 16.61
CA GLN A 224 -1.36 -12.26 15.44
C GLN A 224 -1.50 -13.78 15.42
N ALA A 225 -1.82 -14.36 14.26
CA ALA A 225 -1.84 -15.80 14.08
C ALA A 225 -0.43 -16.42 14.18
N PRO A 226 -0.29 -17.64 14.67
CA PRO A 226 1.00 -18.31 14.82
C PRO A 226 1.69 -18.62 13.47
N SER A 227 0.93 -18.73 12.38
CA SER A 227 1.47 -18.92 11.03
C SER A 227 0.57 -18.30 9.95
N ASN A 228 1.07 -18.21 8.72
CA ASN A 228 0.34 -17.72 7.55
C ASN A 228 -0.38 -18.82 6.76
N SER A 229 -0.64 -19.98 7.39
CA SER A 229 -1.31 -21.09 6.75
C SER A 229 -2.76 -20.76 6.36
N ASN A 230 -3.29 -21.44 5.33
CA ASN A 230 -4.68 -21.27 4.93
C ASN A 230 -5.66 -21.70 6.05
N GLN A 231 -5.27 -22.68 6.87
CA GLN A 231 -6.04 -23.10 8.04
C GLN A 231 -6.18 -21.96 9.05
N ASN A 232 -5.08 -21.29 9.42
CA ASN A 232 -5.13 -20.12 10.32
C ASN A 232 -5.92 -18.98 9.70
N ARG A 233 -5.81 -18.78 8.39
CA ARG A 233 -6.60 -17.74 7.69
C ARG A 233 -8.10 -18.02 7.83
N GLY A 234 -8.53 -19.25 7.53
CA GLY A 234 -9.93 -19.65 7.68
C GLY A 234 -10.41 -19.53 9.12
N LEU A 235 -9.60 -19.98 10.08
CA LEU A 235 -9.90 -19.89 11.51
C LEU A 235 -10.10 -18.45 11.97
N TYR A 236 -9.19 -17.52 11.65
CA TYR A 236 -9.28 -16.12 12.07
C TYR A 236 -10.46 -15.38 11.43
N ILE A 237 -10.80 -15.71 10.18
CA ILE A 237 -12.02 -15.19 9.54
C ILE A 237 -13.28 -15.73 10.24
N ALA A 238 -13.32 -17.01 10.58
CA ALA A 238 -14.45 -17.60 11.31
C ALA A 238 -14.61 -16.98 12.70
N ILE A 239 -13.51 -16.84 13.44
CA ILE A 239 -13.48 -16.18 14.77
C ILE A 239 -13.99 -14.72 14.64
N GLU A 240 -13.55 -13.97 13.65
CA GLU A 240 -14.04 -12.59 13.41
C GLU A 240 -15.55 -12.58 13.21
N LYS A 241 -16.09 -13.46 12.40
CA LYS A 241 -17.56 -13.54 12.15
C LYS A 241 -18.37 -13.87 13.41
N LEU A 242 -17.83 -14.72 14.29
CA LEU A 242 -18.46 -15.09 15.54
C LEU A 242 -18.34 -13.98 16.60
N LEU A 243 -17.18 -13.34 16.71
CA LEU A 243 -16.92 -12.34 17.76
C LEU A 243 -17.46 -10.95 17.40
N SER A 244 -17.48 -10.57 16.13
CA SER A 244 -17.84 -9.21 15.73
C SER A 244 -19.19 -8.73 16.30
N PRO A 245 -20.32 -9.50 16.20
CA PRO A 245 -21.58 -9.08 16.79
C PRO A 245 -21.54 -9.04 18.32
N ILE A 246 -20.83 -9.98 18.96
CA ILE A 246 -20.71 -10.05 20.42
C ILE A 246 -19.93 -8.85 20.95
N VAL A 247 -18.78 -8.55 20.35
CA VAL A 247 -17.93 -7.41 20.72
C VAL A 247 -18.69 -6.09 20.51
N PHE A 248 -19.42 -5.96 19.43
CA PHE A 248 -20.21 -4.77 19.15
C PHE A 248 -21.32 -4.59 20.21
N ASP A 249 -22.08 -5.63 20.51
CA ASP A 249 -23.15 -5.56 21.50
C ASP A 249 -22.61 -5.23 22.89
N GLU A 250 -21.56 -5.92 23.33
CA GLU A 250 -20.97 -5.74 24.65
C GLU A 250 -20.36 -4.34 24.83
N LEU A 251 -19.51 -3.91 23.91
CA LEU A 251 -18.75 -2.69 24.08
C LEU A 251 -19.55 -1.44 23.67
N ARG A 252 -20.46 -1.55 22.67
CA ARG A 252 -21.25 -0.43 22.21
C ARG A 252 -22.59 -0.29 22.90
N ASN A 253 -23.39 -1.37 22.92
CA ASN A 253 -24.79 -1.28 23.37
C ASN A 253 -24.88 -1.37 24.90
N LYS A 254 -24.20 -2.34 25.52
CA LYS A 254 -24.28 -2.54 26.98
C LYS A 254 -23.37 -1.60 27.75
N ARG A 255 -22.11 -1.46 27.36
CA ARG A 255 -21.12 -0.64 28.10
C ARG A 255 -21.02 0.79 27.59
N ASN A 256 -21.57 1.11 26.41
CA ASN A 256 -21.60 2.44 25.79
C ASN A 256 -20.20 3.10 25.73
N LEU A 257 -19.16 2.34 25.42
CA LEU A 257 -17.77 2.81 25.50
C LEU A 257 -17.40 3.81 24.42
N GLY A 258 -18.06 3.78 23.25
CA GLY A 258 -17.73 4.71 22.18
C GLY A 258 -18.55 4.46 20.91
N TYR A 259 -18.34 5.29 19.92
CA TYR A 259 -19.09 5.22 18.64
C TYR A 259 -18.36 4.41 17.56
N LEU A 260 -17.04 4.27 17.66
CA LEU A 260 -16.25 3.37 16.81
C LEU A 260 -15.80 2.17 17.65
N VAL A 261 -16.50 1.08 17.50
CA VAL A 261 -16.27 -0.17 18.22
C VAL A 261 -16.36 -1.31 17.24
N GLY A 262 -15.50 -2.30 17.38
CA GLY A 262 -15.60 -3.47 16.53
C GLY A 262 -14.52 -4.53 16.74
N CYS A 263 -14.72 -5.62 16.02
CA CYS A 263 -13.77 -6.70 15.85
C CYS A 263 -13.61 -6.95 14.35
N GLY A 264 -12.38 -7.01 13.84
CA GLY A 264 -12.11 -7.15 12.42
C GLY A 264 -10.95 -8.10 12.12
N TYR A 265 -11.06 -8.85 11.02
CA TYR A 265 -9.95 -9.59 10.45
C TYR A 265 -8.94 -8.60 9.87
N PHE A 266 -7.74 -8.56 10.43
CA PHE A 266 -6.68 -7.61 10.07
C PHE A 266 -5.36 -8.33 9.77
N PRO A 267 -5.17 -8.83 8.55
CA PRO A 267 -3.94 -9.51 8.18
C PRO A 267 -2.82 -8.51 7.91
N VAL A 268 -1.61 -8.83 8.37
CA VAL A 268 -0.39 -8.07 8.11
C VAL A 268 0.53 -8.91 7.21
N ASN A 269 0.85 -8.44 5.99
CA ASN A 269 1.67 -9.16 5.00
C ASN A 269 1.27 -10.64 4.86
N LYS A 270 -0.01 -10.92 4.64
CA LYS A 270 -0.62 -12.26 4.50
C LYS A 270 -0.70 -13.08 5.79
N ARG A 271 -0.05 -12.67 6.90
CA ARG A 271 -0.24 -13.35 8.18
C ARG A 271 -1.57 -12.93 8.79
N PRO A 272 -2.46 -13.87 9.11
CA PRO A 272 -3.74 -13.55 9.69
C PRO A 272 -3.60 -12.83 11.02
N GLY A 273 -4.53 -11.95 11.32
CA GLY A 273 -4.64 -11.26 12.59
C GLY A 273 -6.09 -10.87 12.87
N LEU A 274 -6.38 -10.67 14.13
CA LEU A 274 -7.65 -10.15 14.62
C LEU A 274 -7.40 -8.86 15.38
N ALA A 275 -8.19 -7.84 15.12
CA ALA A 275 -8.14 -6.58 15.83
C ALA A 275 -9.47 -6.29 16.52
N LEU A 276 -9.43 -6.09 17.84
CA LEU A 276 -10.53 -5.50 18.58
C LEU A 276 -10.21 -4.04 18.82
N TYR A 277 -11.18 -3.15 18.63
CA TYR A 277 -10.91 -1.73 18.68
C TYR A 277 -12.08 -0.92 19.24
N VAL A 278 -11.72 0.15 19.97
CA VAL A 278 -12.67 1.14 20.48
C VAL A 278 -12.06 2.54 20.35
N GLN A 279 -12.88 3.50 19.92
CA GLN A 279 -12.58 4.93 20.05
C GLN A 279 -13.72 5.62 20.80
N SER A 280 -13.35 6.42 21.78
CA SER A 280 -14.28 7.03 22.74
C SER A 280 -14.00 8.51 22.94
N PRO A 281 -15.02 9.36 22.94
CA PRO A 281 -14.89 10.77 23.33
C PRO A 281 -14.91 10.98 24.86
N SER A 282 -15.32 9.96 25.64
CA SER A 282 -15.62 10.12 27.07
C SER A 282 -14.83 9.19 28.01
N HIS A 283 -14.26 8.11 27.50
CA HIS A 283 -13.53 7.13 28.31
C HIS A 283 -12.03 7.20 28.02
N ALA A 284 -11.24 7.32 29.08
CA ALA A 284 -9.77 7.28 28.99
C ALA A 284 -9.26 5.90 28.54
N SER A 285 -8.08 5.86 27.92
CA SER A 285 -7.50 4.63 27.34
C SER A 285 -7.37 3.51 28.36
N ASN A 286 -7.03 3.79 29.63
CA ASN A 286 -6.94 2.77 30.68
C ASN A 286 -8.29 2.10 30.96
N ASN A 287 -9.38 2.89 31.01
CA ASN A 287 -10.72 2.36 31.24
C ASN A 287 -11.19 1.51 30.06
N LEU A 288 -10.89 1.97 28.82
CA LEU A 288 -11.16 1.19 27.61
C LEU A 288 -10.40 -0.14 27.62
N TYR A 289 -9.11 -0.10 28.01
CA TYR A 289 -8.30 -1.30 28.09
C TYR A 289 -8.87 -2.33 29.10
N THR A 290 -9.20 -1.89 30.31
CA THR A 290 -9.82 -2.76 31.32
C THR A 290 -11.11 -3.38 30.78
N ALA A 291 -12.01 -2.57 30.24
CA ALA A 291 -13.29 -3.04 29.70
C ALA A 291 -13.17 -4.02 28.51
N MET A 292 -12.08 -3.94 27.73
CA MET A 292 -11.83 -4.83 26.60
C MET A 292 -11.11 -6.14 27.00
N THR A 293 -10.58 -6.22 28.22
CA THR A 293 -9.82 -7.40 28.71
C THR A 293 -10.58 -8.21 29.75
N GLU A 294 -11.66 -7.69 30.29
CA GLU A 294 -12.66 -8.42 31.11
C GLU A 294 -13.55 -9.31 30.24
#